data_03148e6a7b27071c7c9f9052a6e37a96
#
_entry.id   03148e6a7b27071c7c9f9052a6e37a96
#
_cell.length_a   1.000
_cell.length_b   1.000
_cell.length_c   1.000
_cell.angle_alpha   90.00
_cell.angle_beta   90.00
_cell.angle_gamma   90.00
#
_symmetry.space_group_name_H-M   'P 1'
#
loop_
_entity.id
_entity.type
_entity.pdbx_description
1 polymer ?
#
loop_
_entity_poly.entity_id
_entity_poly.type
_entity_poly.pdbx_seq_one_letter_code
_entity_poly.pdbx_strand_id
1 'polypeptide(L)'
;MKRLLLLTVLLGFSFQGFSQDNNKVKATEKVKDTSDVQEKWSASNGIKYGIRTGYTISHLDFDGTPILDNKHRNSLYIGFLANIGLSRTLSLVPEIQFSAEGANAEPLNLDYIQMPVLFRFRFSEKFHVGLGPQIGLKVHKTDDGMKNIAYSAVIGADYKINYAIFVDVRYNYGIKNVFDEVSGIVAKNRNIQLGVGYKF
;
A
#
# COMPACT_ATOMS: atom_id res chain seq x y z
N MET A 1 19.12 7.87 24.25
CA MET A 1 19.41 6.46 24.00
C MET A 1 18.30 5.69 23.29
N LYS A 2 17.00 6.01 23.47
CA LYS A 2 15.89 5.31 22.78
C LYS A 2 15.77 5.55 21.26
N ARG A 3 16.33 6.64 20.75
CA ARG A 3 16.30 6.98 19.31
C ARG A 3 17.35 6.23 18.47
N LEU A 4 18.39 5.72 19.09
CA LEU A 4 19.45 4.96 18.43
C LEU A 4 19.02 3.50 18.15
N LEU A 5 18.15 2.95 18.99
CA LEU A 5 17.67 1.57 18.90
C LEU A 5 16.71 1.36 17.71
N LEU A 6 15.99 2.41 17.31
CA LEU A 6 15.08 2.35 16.16
C LEU A 6 15.83 2.32 14.82
N LEU A 7 17.00 2.95 14.77
CA LEU A 7 17.84 2.98 13.56
C LEU A 7 18.53 1.63 13.32
N THR A 8 18.87 0.91 14.39
CA THR A 8 19.53 -0.41 14.29
C THR A 8 18.58 -1.52 13.84
N VAL A 9 17.28 -1.41 14.15
CA VAL A 9 16.26 -2.37 13.67
C VAL A 9 16.00 -2.19 12.16
N LEU A 10 16.09 -0.96 11.64
CA LEU A 10 15.94 -0.69 10.21
C LEU A 10 17.14 -1.14 9.37
N LEU A 11 18.32 -1.20 9.95
CA LEU A 11 19.56 -1.65 9.27
C LEU A 11 19.78 -3.17 9.34
N GLY A 12 19.06 -3.90 10.16
CA GLY A 12 19.19 -5.35 10.35
C GLY A 12 18.56 -6.22 9.26
N PHE A 13 17.81 -5.64 8.33
CA PHE A 13 17.15 -6.36 7.23
C PHE A 13 17.93 -6.37 5.90
N SER A 14 19.11 -5.79 5.86
CA SER A 14 19.98 -5.83 4.70
C SER A 14 21.00 -6.95 4.82
N PHE A 15 21.05 -7.82 3.82
CA PHE A 15 22.00 -8.90 3.55
C PHE A 15 21.64 -10.29 4.08
N GLN A 16 20.69 -10.91 3.40
CA GLN A 16 20.79 -12.34 3.14
C GLN A 16 21.10 -12.52 1.65
N GLY A 17 22.30 -13.03 1.42
CA GLY A 17 22.93 -13.07 0.12
C GLY A 17 22.20 -13.90 -0.93
N PHE A 18 22.25 -13.43 -2.15
CA PHE A 18 22.00 -14.21 -3.35
C PHE A 18 23.09 -15.26 -3.50
N SER A 19 22.76 -16.52 -3.23
CA SER A 19 23.54 -17.65 -3.69
C SER A 19 23.10 -17.98 -5.11
N GLN A 20 23.96 -17.72 -6.09
CA GLN A 20 23.78 -18.21 -7.45
C GLN A 20 24.31 -19.65 -7.50
N ASP A 21 23.41 -20.60 -7.60
CA ASP A 21 23.77 -21.98 -8.00
C ASP A 21 23.83 -22.06 -9.53
N ASN A 22 25.06 -22.10 -10.03
CA ASN A 22 25.38 -22.45 -11.40
C ASN A 22 25.37 -23.97 -11.56
N ASN A 23 24.24 -24.57 -11.84
CA ASN A 23 24.17 -25.95 -12.34
C ASN A 23 23.98 -25.97 -13.86
N LYS A 24 25.11 -26.19 -14.55
CA LYS A 24 25.13 -26.62 -15.95
C LYS A 24 24.49 -28.02 -16.06
N VAL A 25 23.34 -28.12 -16.64
CA VAL A 25 22.75 -29.38 -17.04
C VAL A 25 22.98 -29.58 -18.54
N LYS A 26 23.68 -30.67 -18.86
CA LYS A 26 23.92 -31.20 -20.21
C LYS A 26 22.61 -31.51 -20.90
N ALA A 27 22.53 -31.09 -22.15
CA ALA A 27 21.50 -31.49 -23.08
C ALA A 27 21.55 -33.02 -23.28
N THR A 28 20.40 -33.68 -23.13
CA THR A 28 20.10 -34.98 -23.78
C THR A 28 18.66 -34.94 -24.26
N GLU A 29 18.57 -34.94 -25.56
CA GLU A 29 17.38 -34.99 -26.36
C GLU A 29 16.62 -36.30 -26.10
N LYS A 30 15.34 -36.22 -25.73
CA LYS A 30 14.35 -37.26 -25.98
C LYS A 30 12.99 -36.65 -26.27
N VAL A 31 12.61 -36.67 -27.52
CA VAL A 31 11.23 -36.46 -28.00
C VAL A 31 10.33 -37.47 -27.30
N LYS A 32 9.32 -37.05 -26.60
CA LYS A 32 8.12 -37.86 -26.29
C LYS A 32 6.90 -36.98 -26.03
N ASP A 33 5.92 -37.23 -26.87
CA ASP A 33 4.47 -37.11 -26.73
C ASP A 33 3.87 -35.81 -26.17
N THR A 34 3.20 -35.16 -27.10
CA THR A 34 2.17 -34.13 -26.91
C THR A 34 0.89 -34.71 -26.35
N SER A 35 0.78 -34.86 -25.07
CA SER A 35 -0.50 -34.83 -24.33
C SER A 35 -0.18 -34.68 -22.83
N ASP A 36 -0.81 -33.70 -22.17
CA ASP A 36 -0.70 -33.36 -20.73
C ASP A 36 0.50 -32.51 -20.29
N VAL A 37 0.76 -31.42 -20.99
CA VAL A 37 1.33 -30.25 -20.30
C VAL A 37 0.21 -29.52 -19.56
N GLN A 38 -0.30 -30.13 -18.49
CA GLN A 38 -0.78 -29.34 -17.38
C GLN A 38 0.44 -28.53 -16.92
N GLU A 39 0.53 -27.29 -17.36
CA GLU A 39 1.46 -26.31 -16.79
C GLU A 39 1.20 -26.32 -15.28
N LYS A 40 2.04 -27.09 -14.57
CA LYS A 40 2.04 -27.13 -13.12
C LYS A 40 2.32 -25.68 -12.69
N TRP A 41 1.25 -24.96 -12.36
CA TRP A 41 1.36 -23.60 -11.87
C TRP A 41 2.28 -23.65 -10.66
N SER A 42 3.53 -23.29 -10.88
CA SER A 42 4.50 -23.12 -9.81
C SER A 42 4.11 -21.86 -9.06
N ALA A 43 3.73 -22.00 -7.80
CA ALA A 43 3.58 -20.90 -6.85
C ALA A 43 4.89 -20.12 -6.64
N SER A 44 5.95 -20.54 -7.30
CA SER A 44 7.30 -19.98 -7.33
C SER A 44 7.46 -18.72 -8.18
N ASN A 45 6.42 -17.98 -8.44
CA ASN A 45 6.60 -16.59 -8.78
C ASN A 45 6.88 -15.84 -7.47
N GLY A 46 8.14 -15.78 -7.10
CA GLY A 46 8.64 -15.21 -5.87
C GLY A 46 8.01 -13.87 -5.51
N ILE A 47 8.17 -13.46 -4.27
CA ILE A 47 7.72 -12.16 -3.79
C ILE A 47 8.39 -11.08 -4.65
N LYS A 48 7.59 -10.22 -5.27
CA LYS A 48 8.07 -9.06 -6.02
C LYS A 48 7.96 -7.83 -5.13
N TYR A 49 9.06 -7.17 -4.92
CA TYR A 49 9.09 -5.91 -4.18
C TYR A 49 8.87 -4.73 -5.13
N GLY A 50 8.49 -3.60 -4.58
CA GLY A 50 8.32 -2.38 -5.36
C GLY A 50 8.20 -1.15 -4.47
N ILE A 51 8.26 -0.01 -5.13
CA ILE A 51 8.00 1.30 -4.56
C ILE A 51 6.85 1.94 -5.32
N ARG A 52 6.07 2.76 -4.63
CA ARG A 52 5.04 3.58 -5.24
C ARG A 52 5.06 4.97 -4.64
N THR A 53 4.74 5.95 -5.45
CA THR A 53 4.61 7.35 -5.03
C THR A 53 3.54 8.02 -5.85
N GLY A 54 3.03 9.13 -5.37
CA GLY A 54 2.02 9.85 -6.12
C GLY A 54 1.38 10.96 -5.30
N TYR A 55 0.22 11.36 -5.79
CA TYR A 55 -0.53 12.49 -5.29
C TYR A 55 -1.76 12.01 -4.51
N THR A 56 -2.00 12.64 -3.37
CA THR A 56 -3.17 12.41 -2.52
C THR A 56 -4.05 13.64 -2.50
N ILE A 57 -5.33 13.44 -2.76
CA ILE A 57 -6.38 14.44 -2.56
C ILE A 57 -7.22 13.94 -1.39
N SER A 58 -7.14 14.63 -0.26
CA SER A 58 -7.82 14.22 0.98
C SER A 58 -8.77 15.29 1.49
N HIS A 59 -9.76 14.88 2.26
CA HIS A 59 -10.69 15.75 2.98
C HIS A 59 -11.24 15.01 4.20
N LEU A 60 -11.76 15.78 5.15
CA LEU A 60 -12.50 15.25 6.27
C LEU A 60 -14.00 15.31 5.97
N ASP A 61 -14.69 14.21 6.14
CA ASP A 61 -16.14 14.11 6.02
C ASP A 61 -16.76 14.27 7.41
N PHE A 62 -17.30 15.46 7.70
CA PHE A 62 -17.90 15.79 8.99
C PHE A 62 -19.36 15.35 9.03
N ASP A 63 -19.76 14.77 10.16
CA ASP A 63 -21.17 14.54 10.46
C ASP A 63 -21.72 15.82 11.13
N GLY A 64 -22.28 16.73 10.29
CA GLY A 64 -22.74 18.06 10.69
C GLY A 64 -21.96 19.22 10.06
N THR A 65 -22.15 20.44 10.60
CA THR A 65 -21.49 21.64 10.06
C THR A 65 -20.01 21.64 10.44
N PRO A 66 -19.08 21.77 9.47
CA PRO A 66 -17.65 21.85 9.79
C PRO A 66 -17.34 23.09 10.61
N ILE A 67 -16.52 22.94 11.64
CA ILE A 67 -16.10 24.04 12.53
C ILE A 67 -15.00 24.90 11.88
N LEU A 68 -14.24 24.31 10.95
CA LEU A 68 -13.13 24.92 10.23
C LEU A 68 -13.29 24.80 8.73
N ASP A 69 -12.54 25.60 7.96
CA ASP A 69 -12.53 25.54 6.50
C ASP A 69 -12.04 24.14 6.02
N ASN A 70 -12.99 23.30 5.63
CA ASN A 70 -12.76 21.92 5.24
C ASN A 70 -12.50 21.81 3.73
N LYS A 71 -11.47 22.50 3.24
CA LYS A 71 -11.00 22.35 1.86
C LYS A 71 -10.15 21.11 1.70
N HIS A 72 -10.14 20.56 0.49
CA HIS A 72 -9.26 19.44 0.14
C HIS A 72 -7.80 19.80 0.39
N ARG A 73 -7.08 18.87 1.00
CA ARG A 73 -5.63 18.91 1.11
C ARG A 73 -5.02 18.11 -0.04
N ASN A 74 -4.14 18.77 -0.76
CA ASN A 74 -3.37 18.18 -1.84
C ASN A 74 -1.95 17.89 -1.32
N SER A 75 -1.51 16.65 -1.42
CA SER A 75 -0.27 16.20 -0.82
C SER A 75 0.35 15.03 -1.58
N LEU A 76 1.49 14.56 -1.09
CA LEU A 76 2.22 13.45 -1.68
C LEU A 76 2.23 12.25 -0.72
N TYR A 77 2.39 11.07 -1.29
CA TYR A 77 2.68 9.86 -0.56
C TYR A 77 3.85 9.09 -1.19
N ILE A 78 4.51 8.29 -0.39
CA ILE A 78 5.54 7.34 -0.81
C ILE A 78 5.40 6.06 -0.02
N GLY A 79 5.56 4.91 -0.66
CA GLY A 79 5.43 3.61 -0.01
C GLY A 79 6.25 2.51 -0.66
N PHE A 80 6.51 1.48 0.13
CA PHE A 80 7.10 0.22 -0.28
C PHE A 80 6.03 -0.86 -0.25
N LEU A 81 6.08 -1.77 -1.21
CA LEU A 81 5.15 -2.87 -1.32
C LEU A 81 5.85 -4.21 -1.56
N ALA A 82 5.22 -5.28 -1.12
CA ALA A 82 5.56 -6.63 -1.49
C ALA A 82 4.34 -7.27 -2.17
N ASN A 83 4.51 -7.82 -3.37
CA ASN A 83 3.45 -8.51 -4.09
C ASN A 83 3.68 -10.01 -4.00
N ILE A 84 2.85 -10.69 -3.23
CA ILE A 84 2.91 -12.13 -2.95
C ILE A 84 1.81 -12.82 -3.77
N GLY A 85 2.19 -13.61 -4.77
CA GLY A 85 1.23 -14.36 -5.57
C GLY A 85 0.61 -15.51 -4.75
N LEU A 86 -0.69 -15.50 -4.54
CA LEU A 86 -1.43 -16.59 -3.89
C LEU A 86 -2.01 -17.57 -4.90
N SER A 87 -2.40 -17.08 -6.08
CA SER A 87 -2.90 -17.88 -7.20
C SER A 87 -2.62 -17.18 -8.53
N ARG A 88 -3.06 -17.78 -9.64
CA ARG A 88 -2.95 -17.15 -10.99
C ARG A 88 -3.67 -15.79 -11.07
N THR A 89 -4.73 -15.62 -10.29
CA THR A 89 -5.60 -14.44 -10.33
C THR A 89 -5.59 -13.61 -9.06
N LEU A 90 -5.01 -14.12 -7.96
CA LEU A 90 -5.03 -13.49 -6.65
C LEU A 90 -3.61 -13.28 -6.13
N SER A 91 -3.34 -12.08 -5.63
CA SER A 91 -2.11 -11.74 -4.90
C SER A 91 -2.46 -11.02 -3.60
N LEU A 92 -1.61 -11.19 -2.58
CA LEU A 92 -1.61 -10.39 -1.37
C LEU A 92 -0.53 -9.32 -1.50
N VAL A 93 -0.91 -8.07 -1.21
CA VAL A 93 0.00 -6.93 -1.36
C VAL A 93 0.04 -6.13 -0.05
N PRO A 94 0.85 -6.56 0.93
CA PRO A 94 1.17 -5.73 2.07
C PRO A 94 2.06 -4.56 1.65
N GLU A 95 1.80 -3.39 2.24
CA GLU A 95 2.55 -2.17 1.98
C GLU A 95 2.86 -1.44 3.28
N ILE A 96 3.87 -0.59 3.24
CA ILE A 96 4.14 0.44 4.23
C ILE A 96 4.31 1.76 3.49
N GLN A 97 3.53 2.77 3.86
CA GLN A 97 3.59 4.07 3.19
C GLN A 97 3.53 5.22 4.20
N PHE A 98 4.21 6.30 3.85
CA PHE A 98 3.98 7.62 4.43
C PHE A 98 2.99 8.36 3.56
N SER A 99 1.94 8.92 4.16
CA SER A 99 0.91 9.68 3.45
C SER A 99 0.52 10.89 4.27
N ALA A 100 0.58 12.06 3.64
CA ALA A 100 0.05 13.28 4.19
C ALA A 100 -1.43 13.40 3.78
N GLU A 101 -2.33 13.55 4.76
CA GLU A 101 -3.80 13.49 4.57
C GLU A 101 -4.50 14.57 5.39
N GLY A 102 -5.82 14.47 5.52
CA GLY A 102 -6.64 15.40 6.28
C GLY A 102 -7.23 16.51 5.41
N ALA A 103 -7.45 17.69 6.01
CA ALA A 103 -7.93 18.89 5.33
C ALA A 103 -6.83 19.95 5.24
N ASN A 104 -7.06 21.01 4.45
CA ASN A 104 -6.07 22.04 4.16
C ASN A 104 -5.75 22.94 5.38
N ALA A 105 -6.66 23.06 6.35
CA ALA A 105 -6.40 23.82 7.57
C ALA A 105 -5.34 23.10 8.42
N GLU A 106 -4.32 23.82 8.89
CA GLU A 106 -3.19 23.25 9.64
C GLU A 106 -3.60 22.37 10.83
N PRO A 107 -4.62 22.73 11.67
CA PRO A 107 -5.09 21.86 12.73
C PRO A 107 -5.70 20.54 12.25
N LEU A 108 -6.11 20.44 10.97
CA LEU A 108 -6.73 19.27 10.37
C LEU A 108 -5.75 18.45 9.51
N ASN A 109 -4.45 18.75 9.59
CA ASN A 109 -3.42 17.99 8.90
C ASN A 109 -3.18 16.65 9.60
N LEU A 110 -3.24 15.58 8.81
CA LEU A 110 -3.07 14.21 9.30
C LEU A 110 -1.93 13.55 8.49
N ASP A 111 -0.78 13.41 9.12
CA ASP A 111 0.35 12.73 8.51
C ASP A 111 0.48 11.35 9.13
N TYR A 112 0.40 10.31 8.29
CA TYR A 112 0.36 8.92 8.73
C TYR A 112 1.50 8.09 8.17
N ILE A 113 1.98 7.16 8.98
CA ILE A 113 2.58 5.93 8.49
C ILE A 113 1.45 4.90 8.42
N GLN A 114 1.19 4.37 7.23
CA GLN A 114 0.07 3.49 6.95
C GLN A 114 0.55 2.12 6.48
N MET A 115 -0.21 1.09 6.83
CA MET A 115 0.03 -0.29 6.42
C MET A 115 -1.24 -0.87 5.78
N PRO A 116 -1.49 -0.62 4.49
CA PRO A 116 -2.52 -1.32 3.75
C PRO A 116 -2.10 -2.77 3.46
N VAL A 117 -3.07 -3.68 3.52
CA VAL A 117 -2.92 -5.08 3.10
C VAL A 117 -4.01 -5.36 2.07
N LEU A 118 -3.63 -5.40 0.80
CA LEU A 118 -4.58 -5.52 -0.30
C LEU A 118 -4.65 -6.93 -0.84
N PHE A 119 -5.86 -7.46 -1.00
CA PHE A 119 -6.16 -8.59 -1.86
C PHE A 119 -6.33 -8.06 -3.28
N ARG A 120 -5.44 -8.44 -4.18
CA ARG A 120 -5.34 -7.92 -5.52
C ARG A 120 -5.73 -8.99 -6.53
N PHE A 121 -6.79 -8.71 -7.27
CA PHE A 121 -7.37 -9.58 -8.29
C PHE A 121 -6.87 -9.18 -9.68
N ARG A 122 -6.45 -10.15 -10.46
CA ARG A 122 -6.04 -9.97 -11.86
C ARG A 122 -7.26 -10.16 -12.75
N PHE A 123 -7.73 -9.10 -13.38
CA PHE A 123 -8.79 -9.15 -14.39
C PHE A 123 -8.23 -9.38 -15.80
N SER A 124 -7.04 -8.83 -16.09
CA SER A 124 -6.29 -9.10 -17.31
C SER A 124 -4.79 -9.08 -17.00
N GLU A 125 -3.95 -9.31 -18.01
CA GLU A 125 -2.49 -9.24 -17.85
C GLU A 125 -2.03 -7.86 -17.37
N LYS A 126 -2.74 -6.81 -17.75
CA LYS A 126 -2.39 -5.42 -17.43
C LYS A 126 -3.26 -4.81 -16.33
N PHE A 127 -4.52 -5.21 -16.21
CA PHE A 127 -5.47 -4.57 -15.30
C PHE A 127 -5.74 -5.42 -14.06
N HIS A 128 -5.62 -4.79 -12.89
CA HIS A 128 -5.85 -5.41 -11.60
C HIS A 128 -6.71 -4.49 -10.73
N VAL A 129 -7.48 -5.10 -9.83
CA VAL A 129 -8.24 -4.41 -8.79
C VAL A 129 -7.84 -4.96 -7.44
N GLY A 130 -7.62 -4.09 -6.48
CA GLY A 130 -7.26 -4.44 -5.10
C GLY A 130 -8.25 -3.87 -4.11
N LEU A 131 -8.49 -4.62 -3.04
CA LEU A 131 -9.25 -4.15 -1.89
C LEU A 131 -8.66 -4.73 -0.61
N GLY A 132 -8.79 -4.00 0.49
CA GLY A 132 -8.30 -4.49 1.77
C GLY A 132 -8.37 -3.47 2.90
N PRO A 133 -8.03 -3.91 4.12
CA PRO A 133 -7.92 -3.04 5.29
C PRO A 133 -6.61 -2.24 5.26
N GLN A 134 -6.63 -1.12 5.98
CA GLN A 134 -5.48 -0.27 6.23
C GLN A 134 -5.50 0.20 7.67
N ILE A 135 -4.34 0.15 8.32
CA ILE A 135 -4.09 0.77 9.62
C ILE A 135 -3.12 1.92 9.40
N GLY A 136 -3.38 3.07 10.03
CA GLY A 136 -2.53 4.25 10.01
C GLY A 136 -2.13 4.66 11.43
N LEU A 137 -0.88 5.05 11.60
CA LEU A 137 -0.36 5.67 12.81
C LEU A 137 -0.02 7.13 12.51
N LYS A 138 -0.65 8.06 13.22
CA LYS A 138 -0.37 9.48 13.08
C LYS A 138 1.03 9.79 13.62
N VAL A 139 1.84 10.49 12.83
CA VAL A 139 3.25 10.80 13.17
C VAL A 139 3.50 12.27 13.44
N HIS A 140 2.51 13.11 13.20
CA HIS A 140 2.61 14.57 13.43
C HIS A 140 1.55 15.03 14.42
N LYS A 141 1.92 15.89 15.38
CA LYS A 141 1.05 16.45 16.44
C LYS A 141 0.29 15.35 17.20
N THR A 142 0.97 14.64 18.07
CA THR A 142 0.34 13.77 19.06
C THR A 142 -0.27 14.63 20.18
N ASP A 143 -1.43 14.24 20.71
CA ASP A 143 -2.16 14.95 21.79
C ASP A 143 -2.83 16.28 21.35
N ASP A 144 -3.35 16.33 20.15
CA ASP A 144 -4.08 17.47 19.58
C ASP A 144 -5.61 17.28 19.55
N GLY A 145 -6.14 16.34 20.34
CA GLY A 145 -7.57 15.97 20.35
C GLY A 145 -8.00 15.07 19.20
N MET A 146 -7.03 14.50 18.45
CA MET A 146 -7.26 13.55 17.37
C MET A 146 -6.67 12.18 17.68
N LYS A 147 -7.35 11.13 17.25
CA LYS A 147 -6.90 9.74 17.45
C LYS A 147 -5.60 9.46 16.69
N ASN A 148 -4.64 8.85 17.38
CA ASN A 148 -3.35 8.51 16.81
C ASN A 148 -3.42 7.28 15.87
N ILE A 149 -4.46 6.44 16.00
CA ILE A 149 -4.66 5.23 15.20
C ILE A 149 -5.87 5.41 14.30
N ALA A 150 -5.66 5.32 13.01
CA ALA A 150 -6.70 5.33 11.98
C ALA A 150 -6.92 3.92 11.41
N TYR A 151 -8.18 3.61 11.10
CA TYR A 151 -8.58 2.40 10.39
C TYR A 151 -9.34 2.81 9.14
N SER A 152 -8.97 2.22 8.01
CA SER A 152 -9.56 2.52 6.72
C SER A 152 -9.79 1.25 5.91
N ALA A 153 -10.74 1.30 5.00
CA ALA A 153 -10.87 0.36 3.90
C ALA A 153 -10.29 1.01 2.64
N VAL A 154 -9.56 0.24 1.88
CA VAL A 154 -8.93 0.68 0.62
C VAL A 154 -9.50 -0.12 -0.52
N ILE A 155 -9.89 0.56 -1.59
CA ILE A 155 -10.18 -0.04 -2.89
C ILE A 155 -9.41 0.70 -3.96
N GLY A 156 -8.87 -0.02 -4.94
CA GLY A 156 -8.12 0.62 -6.01
C GLY A 156 -7.97 -0.26 -7.23
N ALA A 157 -7.50 0.36 -8.29
CA ALA A 157 -7.16 -0.31 -9.54
C ALA A 157 -5.75 0.07 -9.96
N ASP A 158 -5.03 -0.86 -10.57
CA ASP A 158 -3.73 -0.60 -11.15
C ASP A 158 -3.64 -1.14 -12.58
N TYR A 159 -2.94 -0.39 -13.39
CA TYR A 159 -2.65 -0.72 -14.77
C TYR A 159 -1.15 -0.84 -14.99
N LYS A 160 -0.71 -2.00 -15.45
CA LYS A 160 0.69 -2.24 -15.81
C LYS A 160 1.01 -1.61 -17.17
N ILE A 161 1.93 -0.67 -17.18
CA ILE A 161 2.48 -0.11 -18.42
C ILE A 161 3.45 -1.11 -19.03
N ASN A 162 4.35 -1.67 -18.19
CA ASN A 162 5.29 -2.72 -18.56
C ASN A 162 5.54 -3.67 -17.38
N TYR A 163 6.58 -4.52 -17.45
CA TYR A 163 6.90 -5.50 -16.40
C TYR A 163 7.24 -4.85 -15.05
N ALA A 164 7.82 -3.66 -15.07
CA ALA A 164 8.29 -2.96 -13.88
C ALA A 164 7.36 -1.81 -13.47
N ILE A 165 6.83 -1.02 -14.42
CA ILE A 165 6.10 0.21 -14.16
C ILE A 165 4.60 -0.04 -14.21
N PHE A 166 3.90 0.51 -13.23
CA PHE A 166 2.43 0.56 -13.18
C PHE A 166 1.95 1.92 -12.70
N VAL A 167 0.73 2.26 -13.06
CA VAL A 167 -0.02 3.40 -12.52
C VAL A 167 -1.18 2.87 -11.71
N ASP A 168 -1.57 3.59 -10.68
CA ASP A 168 -2.69 3.18 -9.83
C ASP A 168 -3.58 4.35 -9.41
N VAL A 169 -4.83 4.04 -9.13
CA VAL A 169 -5.78 4.90 -8.46
C VAL A 169 -6.36 4.15 -7.28
N ARG A 170 -6.44 4.81 -6.13
CA ARG A 170 -7.01 4.23 -4.90
C ARG A 170 -7.94 5.21 -4.23
N TYR A 171 -8.99 4.66 -3.62
CA TYR A 171 -9.87 5.35 -2.72
C TYR A 171 -9.74 4.76 -1.32
N ASN A 172 -9.43 5.60 -0.36
CA ASN A 172 -9.32 5.26 1.04
C ASN A 172 -10.52 5.81 1.79
N TYR A 173 -11.27 4.92 2.45
CA TYR A 173 -12.44 5.22 3.25
C TYR A 173 -12.12 5.03 4.72
N GLY A 174 -12.00 6.13 5.49
CA GLY A 174 -11.84 6.10 6.93
C GLY A 174 -13.08 5.53 7.63
N ILE A 175 -12.88 4.48 8.43
CA ILE A 175 -13.98 3.79 9.13
C ILE A 175 -14.24 4.46 10.47
N LYS A 176 -13.18 4.80 11.21
CA LYS A 176 -13.29 5.41 12.54
C LYS A 176 -13.29 6.93 12.50
N ASN A 177 -13.88 7.52 13.52
CA ASN A 177 -13.77 8.95 13.79
C ASN A 177 -12.30 9.35 13.99
N VAL A 178 -11.89 10.45 13.38
CA VAL A 178 -10.55 11.05 13.50
C VAL A 178 -10.37 11.74 14.84
N PHE A 179 -11.44 12.35 15.36
CA PHE A 179 -11.42 13.08 16.62
C PHE A 179 -11.61 12.17 17.83
N ASP A 180 -11.07 12.61 18.96
CA ASP A 180 -11.32 11.95 20.25
C ASP A 180 -12.77 12.12 20.68
N GLU A 181 -13.27 11.19 21.47
CA GLU A 181 -14.67 11.17 21.93
C GLU A 181 -15.04 12.38 22.78
N VAL A 182 -14.06 12.96 23.47
CA VAL A 182 -14.23 14.14 24.31
C VAL A 182 -14.59 15.39 23.50
N SER A 183 -14.19 15.46 22.23
CA SER A 183 -14.45 16.63 21.37
C SER A 183 -15.90 16.75 20.92
N GLY A 184 -16.68 15.67 20.95
CA GLY A 184 -18.05 15.62 20.42
C GLY A 184 -18.13 15.77 18.90
N ILE A 185 -17.01 15.87 18.21
CA ILE A 185 -16.90 16.06 16.77
C ILE A 185 -16.75 14.68 16.10
N VAL A 186 -17.53 14.44 15.04
CA VAL A 186 -17.42 13.23 14.25
C VAL A 186 -16.98 13.61 12.83
N ALA A 187 -15.80 13.14 12.44
CA ALA A 187 -15.31 13.25 11.07
C ALA A 187 -14.53 12.01 10.65
N LYS A 188 -14.64 11.65 9.38
CA LYS A 188 -13.94 10.53 8.76
C LYS A 188 -12.99 11.04 7.69
N ASN A 189 -11.77 10.54 7.69
CA ASN A 189 -10.80 10.87 6.66
C ASN A 189 -11.10 10.08 5.39
N ARG A 190 -11.19 10.79 4.26
CA ARG A 190 -11.37 10.19 2.93
C ARG A 190 -10.33 10.76 1.99
N ASN A 191 -9.75 9.91 1.17
CA ASN A 191 -8.80 10.39 0.18
C ASN A 191 -8.79 9.54 -1.10
N ILE A 192 -8.36 10.18 -2.18
CA ILE A 192 -8.04 9.57 -3.45
C ILE A 192 -6.55 9.70 -3.66
N GLN A 193 -5.89 8.59 -4.00
CA GLN A 193 -4.48 8.53 -4.35
C GLN A 193 -4.34 8.22 -5.84
N LEU A 194 -3.53 9.00 -6.54
CA LEU A 194 -3.12 8.76 -7.92
C LEU A 194 -1.62 8.52 -7.90
N GLY A 195 -1.16 7.39 -8.42
CA GLY A 195 0.22 6.99 -8.26
C GLY A 195 0.86 6.33 -9.45
N VAL A 196 2.18 6.28 -9.35
CA VAL A 196 3.05 5.48 -10.20
C VAL A 196 3.91 4.61 -9.30
N GLY A 197 4.14 3.38 -9.73
CA GLY A 197 4.99 2.45 -8.99
C GLY A 197 5.95 1.70 -9.91
N TYR A 198 7.02 1.24 -9.28
CA TYR A 198 8.06 0.43 -9.89
C TYR A 198 8.23 -0.87 -9.11
N LYS A 199 8.22 -2.02 -9.80
CA LYS A 199 8.44 -3.36 -9.24
C LYS A 199 9.78 -3.89 -9.72
N PHE A 200 10.54 -4.49 -8.84
CA PHE A 200 11.85 -5.08 -9.11
C PHE A 200 11.93 -6.52 -8.59
#